data_79b04ce70e06eaf0739040f04c526a27
#
_entry.id   79b04ce70e06eaf0739040f04c526a27
#
_cell.length_a   1.000
_cell.length_b   1.000
_cell.length_c   1.000
_cell.angle_alpha   90.00
_cell.angle_beta   90.00
_cell.angle_gamma   90.00
#
_symmetry.space_group_name_H-M   'P 1'
#
loop_
_entity.id
_entity.type
_entity.pdbx_description
1 polymer ?
#
loop_
_entity_poly.entity_id
_entity_poly.type
_entity_poly.pdbx_seq_one_letter_code
_entity_poly.pdbx_strand_id
1 'polypeptide(L)'
;MVDAIHDELPARAQNAEPLRRPAILVYGAGHMLNDITSACWFTYLLLFLTDLGLSPRDAAIVMLSGQVADAFTTIFAGELIDRFGHFKKWHAGGSILVAISFSSVFGGCLPCKIIGKNSSTLQTIGYSLFAAIFNVGWAVTQVSHMSMVNCITLNPTSRVALNSCRNAFTMVANLSLYAFALVVFSVYNAKAYDGIKLEYRWIAYLSIFTGCCFVVVFLIGTKEPALKQRRHYESFSKISWNYWFKKALYYQVAIVYVLTRLITNVSQALLAFYVIDDLGMPQSSKALVPAIIYISSFIVSVILQEISWTSSRLKASFTSGAILWILCGSGILVLPSSLHSSMYIFSVIIGIANALMMVTGISMQSMLIGKDLNGCGFVCGSLSFMDKLSCGLALYALESYQG
;
A
#
# COMPACT_ATOMS: atom_id res chain seq x y z
N MET A 1 -28.77 3.13 12.26
CA MET A 1 -27.49 3.22 12.98
C MET A 1 -26.44 4.05 12.22
N VAL A 2 -26.50 4.11 10.90
CA VAL A 2 -25.64 5.03 10.10
C VAL A 2 -26.28 6.40 9.93
N ASP A 3 -27.57 6.51 10.10
CA ASP A 3 -28.29 7.80 10.13
C ASP A 3 -27.83 8.68 11.32
N ALA A 4 -27.37 8.07 12.43
CA ALA A 4 -26.77 8.79 13.55
C ALA A 4 -25.44 9.49 13.21
N ILE A 5 -24.75 9.09 12.13
CA ILE A 5 -23.54 9.79 11.65
C ILE A 5 -23.92 11.04 10.83
N HIS A 6 -25.11 11.06 10.25
CA HIS A 6 -25.60 12.19 9.43
C HIS A 6 -25.95 13.41 10.27
N ASP A 7 -26.48 13.21 11.50
CA ASP A 7 -26.95 14.31 12.34
C ASP A 7 -25.84 15.02 13.12
N GLU A 8 -24.63 14.45 13.21
CA GLU A 8 -23.54 15.02 14.01
C GLU A 8 -22.40 15.69 13.22
N LEU A 9 -22.40 15.68 11.90
CA LEU A 9 -21.49 16.53 11.13
C LEU A 9 -22.03 17.97 11.23
N PRO A 10 -21.31 18.92 11.87
CA PRO A 10 -21.80 20.28 11.91
C PRO A 10 -21.95 20.80 10.48
N ALA A 11 -22.96 21.63 10.25
CA ALA A 11 -23.18 22.33 8.98
C ALA A 11 -21.90 22.98 8.42
N ARG A 12 -20.96 23.32 9.28
CA ARG A 12 -19.63 23.86 8.95
C ARG A 12 -18.70 22.80 8.27
N ALA A 13 -18.86 21.51 8.54
CA ALA A 13 -18.03 20.46 7.90
C ALA A 13 -18.60 20.07 6.53
N GLN A 14 -19.93 20.13 6.37
CA GLN A 14 -20.59 19.92 5.08
C GLN A 14 -20.36 21.09 4.11
N ASN A 15 -20.13 22.30 4.64
CA ASN A 15 -19.85 23.52 3.88
C ASN A 15 -18.35 23.82 3.71
N ALA A 16 -17.44 22.89 4.07
CA ALA A 16 -16.03 23.07 3.79
C ALA A 16 -15.78 23.11 2.27
N GLU A 17 -15.05 24.12 1.81
CA GLU A 17 -14.73 24.26 0.38
C GLU A 17 -14.02 23.01 -0.16
N PRO A 18 -14.39 22.55 -1.38
CA PRO A 18 -13.68 21.47 -2.05
C PRO A 18 -12.21 21.82 -2.28
N LEU A 19 -11.33 20.82 -2.17
CA LEU A 19 -9.93 21.00 -2.49
C LEU A 19 -9.73 21.22 -4.00
N ARG A 20 -8.77 22.08 -4.33
CA ARG A 20 -8.37 22.28 -5.72
C ARG A 20 -7.64 21.06 -6.26
N ARG A 21 -7.85 20.73 -7.55
CA ARG A 21 -7.22 19.57 -8.22
C ARG A 21 -5.69 19.50 -8.04
N PRO A 22 -4.90 20.59 -8.17
CA PRO A 22 -3.46 20.52 -7.95
C PRO A 22 -3.08 20.05 -6.54
N ALA A 23 -3.83 20.44 -5.50
CA ALA A 23 -3.57 20.00 -4.14
C ALA A 23 -3.82 18.48 -3.97
N ILE A 24 -4.85 17.96 -4.65
CA ILE A 24 -5.16 16.52 -4.67
C ILE A 24 -4.05 15.74 -5.36
N LEU A 25 -3.57 16.20 -6.52
CA LEU A 25 -2.50 15.55 -7.28
C LEU A 25 -1.17 15.55 -6.51
N VAL A 26 -0.80 16.68 -5.93
CA VAL A 26 0.43 16.79 -5.11
C VAL A 26 0.38 15.89 -3.89
N TYR A 27 -0.78 15.79 -3.24
CA TYR A 27 -0.97 14.83 -2.15
C TYR A 27 -0.81 13.40 -2.65
N GLY A 28 -1.49 12.99 -3.73
CA GLY A 28 -1.38 11.63 -4.28
C GLY A 28 0.05 11.22 -4.63
N ALA A 29 0.83 12.17 -5.18
CA ALA A 29 2.23 11.99 -5.53
C ALA A 29 3.11 11.56 -4.32
N GLY A 30 2.76 11.99 -3.10
CA GLY A 30 3.52 11.68 -1.88
C GLY A 30 3.61 10.19 -1.55
N HIS A 31 2.73 9.35 -2.09
CA HIS A 31 2.76 7.91 -1.82
C HIS A 31 3.59 7.10 -2.83
N MET A 32 4.08 7.74 -3.90
CA MET A 32 4.76 7.08 -5.02
C MET A 32 6.00 6.29 -4.61
N LEU A 33 6.87 6.85 -3.75
CA LEU A 33 8.07 6.15 -3.24
C LEU A 33 7.68 4.90 -2.47
N ASN A 34 6.67 5.02 -1.62
CA ASN A 34 6.18 3.93 -0.80
C ASN A 34 5.66 2.76 -1.65
N ASP A 35 4.88 3.06 -2.68
CA ASP A 35 4.25 2.05 -3.51
C ASP A 35 5.24 1.38 -4.47
N ILE A 36 6.13 2.15 -5.13
CA ILE A 36 7.07 1.58 -6.10
C ILE A 36 8.13 0.71 -5.40
N THR A 37 8.60 1.10 -4.21
CA THR A 37 9.54 0.28 -3.43
C THR A 37 8.86 -0.95 -2.85
N SER A 38 7.60 -0.84 -2.43
CA SER A 38 6.79 -1.98 -1.99
C SER A 38 6.58 -2.99 -3.12
N ALA A 39 6.20 -2.52 -4.30
CA ALA A 39 6.02 -3.38 -5.47
C ALA A 39 7.32 -4.12 -5.83
N CYS A 40 8.46 -3.41 -5.84
CA CYS A 40 9.77 -4.00 -6.07
C CYS A 40 10.15 -5.02 -4.98
N TRP A 41 9.85 -4.70 -3.72
CA TRP A 41 10.10 -5.56 -2.57
C TRP A 41 9.39 -6.90 -2.69
N PHE A 42 8.08 -6.88 -2.90
CA PHE A 42 7.28 -8.10 -2.96
C PHE A 42 7.46 -8.89 -4.26
N THR A 43 7.88 -8.24 -5.35
CA THR A 43 8.09 -8.92 -6.62
C THR A 43 9.50 -9.50 -6.75
N TYR A 44 10.52 -8.76 -6.31
CA TYR A 44 11.91 -9.09 -6.68
C TYR A 44 12.83 -9.44 -5.52
N LEU A 45 12.49 -9.12 -4.26
CA LEU A 45 13.43 -9.35 -3.15
C LEU A 45 13.78 -10.82 -2.99
N LEU A 46 12.79 -11.70 -2.99
CA LEU A 46 13.00 -13.13 -2.78
C LEU A 46 13.87 -13.72 -3.89
N LEU A 47 13.55 -13.39 -5.15
CA LEU A 47 14.34 -13.79 -6.32
C LEU A 47 15.77 -13.26 -6.22
N PHE A 48 15.95 -11.99 -5.90
CA PHE A 48 17.25 -11.38 -5.73
C PHE A 48 18.10 -12.10 -4.68
N LEU A 49 17.54 -12.41 -3.51
CA LEU A 49 18.27 -13.07 -2.44
C LEU A 49 18.64 -14.52 -2.79
N THR A 50 17.76 -15.26 -3.46
CA THR A 50 18.03 -16.62 -3.93
C THR A 50 19.06 -16.62 -5.06
N ASP A 51 19.00 -15.68 -5.98
CA ASP A 51 19.99 -15.49 -7.05
C ASP A 51 21.36 -15.09 -6.49
N LEU A 52 21.41 -14.48 -5.29
CA LEU A 52 22.66 -14.22 -4.55
C LEU A 52 23.19 -15.45 -3.81
N GLY A 53 22.52 -16.60 -3.88
CA GLY A 53 22.94 -17.85 -3.26
C GLY A 53 22.47 -18.03 -1.81
N LEU A 54 21.55 -17.20 -1.30
CA LEU A 54 20.89 -17.49 -0.02
C LEU A 54 19.93 -18.66 -0.20
N SER A 55 19.81 -19.48 0.84
CA SER A 55 18.78 -20.53 0.83
C SER A 55 17.38 -19.90 0.81
N PRO A 56 16.37 -20.58 0.23
CA PRO A 56 14.98 -20.07 0.27
C PRO A 56 14.50 -19.77 1.69
N ARG A 57 14.95 -20.57 2.68
CA ARG A 57 14.67 -20.36 4.10
C ARG A 57 15.28 -19.06 4.61
N ASP A 58 16.53 -18.77 4.28
CA ASP A 58 17.20 -17.55 4.71
C ASP A 58 16.57 -16.31 4.07
N ALA A 59 16.23 -16.39 2.78
CA ALA A 59 15.53 -15.33 2.08
C ALA A 59 14.14 -15.05 2.70
N ALA A 60 13.40 -16.10 3.10
CA ALA A 60 12.14 -15.98 3.82
C ALA A 60 12.31 -15.32 5.20
N ILE A 61 13.39 -15.63 5.94
CA ILE A 61 13.74 -14.99 7.21
C ILE A 61 13.97 -13.48 7.02
N VAL A 62 14.67 -13.09 5.97
CA VAL A 62 14.86 -11.66 5.63
C VAL A 62 13.53 -10.96 5.39
N MET A 63 12.64 -11.54 4.59
CA MET A 63 11.31 -10.98 4.36
C MET A 63 10.47 -10.88 5.64
N LEU A 64 10.47 -11.95 6.44
CA LEU A 64 9.71 -12.00 7.69
C LEU A 64 10.21 -10.94 8.69
N SER A 65 11.53 -10.75 8.81
CA SER A 65 12.09 -9.73 9.70
C SER A 65 11.60 -8.32 9.33
N GLY A 66 11.49 -8.03 8.04
CA GLY A 66 10.90 -6.79 7.55
C GLY A 66 9.43 -6.64 7.91
N GLN A 67 8.62 -7.67 7.67
CA GLN A 67 7.19 -7.63 7.96
C GLN A 67 6.88 -7.49 9.45
N VAL A 68 7.65 -8.16 10.31
CA VAL A 68 7.54 -8.01 11.76
C VAL A 68 7.85 -6.56 12.18
N ALA A 69 8.94 -5.99 11.68
CA ALA A 69 9.31 -4.60 11.94
C ALA A 69 8.22 -3.63 11.46
N ASP A 70 7.65 -3.85 10.28
CA ASP A 70 6.54 -3.07 9.73
C ASP A 70 5.30 -3.11 10.63
N ALA A 71 4.87 -4.28 11.04
CA ALA A 71 3.67 -4.46 11.85
C ALA A 71 3.77 -3.67 13.17
N PHE A 72 4.86 -3.84 13.91
CA PHE A 72 5.06 -3.09 15.17
C PHE A 72 5.20 -1.58 14.92
N THR A 73 6.01 -1.19 13.93
CA THR A 73 6.24 0.23 13.64
C THR A 73 4.96 0.95 13.24
N THR A 74 4.07 0.30 12.51
CA THR A 74 2.81 0.89 12.05
C THR A 74 1.95 1.39 13.21
N ILE A 75 1.85 0.62 14.31
CA ILE A 75 1.12 1.02 15.52
C ILE A 75 1.84 2.16 16.24
N PHE A 76 3.15 2.00 16.49
CA PHE A 76 3.93 3.01 17.20
C PHE A 76 4.01 4.33 16.43
N ALA A 77 4.20 4.28 15.10
CA ALA A 77 4.20 5.47 14.26
C ALA A 77 2.86 6.20 14.32
N GLY A 78 1.74 5.47 14.33
CA GLY A 78 0.41 6.06 14.49
C GLY A 78 0.26 6.86 15.79
N GLU A 79 0.65 6.27 16.92
CA GLU A 79 0.62 6.93 18.23
C GLU A 79 1.57 8.13 18.30
N LEU A 80 2.79 8.00 17.77
CA LEU A 80 3.77 9.08 17.78
C LEU A 80 3.31 10.27 16.92
N ILE A 81 2.73 9.99 15.75
CA ILE A 81 2.18 11.01 14.85
C ILE A 81 1.00 11.72 15.51
N ASP A 82 0.13 10.99 16.22
CA ASP A 82 -0.97 11.58 16.94
C ASP A 82 -0.49 12.46 18.10
N ARG A 83 0.58 12.05 18.76
CA ARG A 83 1.14 12.75 19.91
C ARG A 83 1.92 14.01 19.52
N PHE A 84 2.77 13.91 18.50
CA PHE A 84 3.72 14.99 18.14
C PHE A 84 3.26 15.80 16.92
N GLY A 85 2.31 15.33 16.14
CA GLY A 85 1.93 15.95 14.87
C GLY A 85 3.05 15.89 13.82
N HIS A 86 3.20 16.96 13.04
CA HIS A 86 4.28 17.12 12.05
C HIS A 86 4.35 16.03 10.98
N PHE A 87 3.22 15.73 10.32
CA PHE A 87 3.09 14.67 9.32
C PHE A 87 4.19 14.69 8.25
N LYS A 88 4.52 15.88 7.73
CA LYS A 88 5.56 16.03 6.70
C LYS A 88 6.95 15.65 7.19
N LYS A 89 7.27 15.91 8.46
CA LYS A 89 8.57 15.52 9.03
C LYS A 89 8.67 14.01 9.16
N TRP A 90 7.61 13.34 9.63
CA TRP A 90 7.54 11.89 9.70
C TRP A 90 7.65 11.27 8.31
N HIS A 91 6.91 11.81 7.34
CA HIS A 91 6.96 11.37 5.94
C HIS A 91 8.37 11.51 5.36
N ALA A 92 9.01 12.67 5.52
CA ALA A 92 10.36 12.91 5.03
C ALA A 92 11.40 11.99 5.68
N GLY A 93 11.35 11.84 7.01
CA GLY A 93 12.24 10.94 7.74
C GLY A 93 12.07 9.48 7.33
N GLY A 94 10.83 9.01 7.20
CA GLY A 94 10.52 7.68 6.69
C GLY A 94 11.02 7.46 5.27
N SER A 95 10.83 8.44 4.37
CA SER A 95 11.30 8.37 2.99
C SER A 95 12.84 8.30 2.89
N ILE A 96 13.57 9.02 3.75
CA ILE A 96 15.04 8.94 3.82
C ILE A 96 15.46 7.53 4.27
N LEU A 97 14.83 6.99 5.32
CA LEU A 97 15.11 5.62 5.78
C LEU A 97 14.85 4.60 4.67
N VAL A 98 13.71 4.74 3.95
CA VAL A 98 13.40 3.89 2.78
C VAL A 98 14.50 3.97 1.74
N ALA A 99 14.90 5.18 1.31
CA ALA A 99 15.89 5.34 0.25
C ALA A 99 17.26 4.72 0.62
N ILE A 100 17.74 4.94 1.85
CA ILE A 100 19.04 4.43 2.32
C ILE A 100 18.99 2.91 2.48
N SER A 101 17.98 2.38 3.19
CA SER A 101 17.93 0.96 3.51
C SER A 101 17.63 0.10 2.28
N PHE A 102 16.74 0.55 1.41
CA PHE A 102 16.42 -0.14 0.16
C PHE A 102 17.64 -0.19 -0.77
N SER A 103 18.37 0.94 -0.90
CA SER A 103 19.64 0.97 -1.62
C SER A 103 20.66 0.01 -1.03
N SER A 104 20.68 -0.16 0.29
CA SER A 104 21.61 -1.07 0.97
C SER A 104 21.26 -2.52 0.75
N VAL A 105 19.96 -2.87 0.69
CA VAL A 105 19.52 -4.24 0.39
C VAL A 105 19.97 -4.64 -1.01
N PHE A 106 19.58 -3.89 -2.04
CA PHE A 106 19.90 -4.23 -3.43
C PHE A 106 21.34 -3.88 -3.83
N GLY A 107 22.02 -3.05 -3.04
CA GLY A 107 23.47 -2.75 -3.17
C GLY A 107 24.40 -3.87 -2.73
N GLY A 108 23.85 -4.87 -2.03
CA GLY A 108 24.59 -6.01 -1.49
C GLY A 108 24.88 -5.87 0.01
N CYS A 109 25.24 -7.00 0.66
CA CYS A 109 25.43 -7.10 2.10
C CYS A 109 26.50 -6.10 2.62
N LEU A 110 26.05 -4.95 3.12
CA LEU A 110 26.94 -3.92 3.64
C LEU A 110 27.75 -4.40 4.88
N PRO A 111 27.13 -5.08 5.88
CA PRO A 111 27.88 -5.64 7.00
C PRO A 111 28.94 -6.66 6.57
N CYS A 112 28.64 -7.48 5.54
CA CYS A 112 29.62 -8.44 5.02
C CYS A 112 30.84 -7.74 4.42
N LYS A 113 30.64 -6.62 3.73
CA LYS A 113 31.73 -5.81 3.15
C LYS A 113 32.57 -5.15 4.23
N ILE A 114 31.97 -4.65 5.31
CA ILE A 114 32.68 -4.00 6.42
C ILE A 114 33.49 -5.01 7.21
N ILE A 115 32.93 -6.19 7.49
CA ILE A 115 33.59 -7.24 8.30
C ILE A 115 34.60 -8.03 7.46
N GLY A 116 34.53 -7.97 6.12
CA GLY A 116 35.40 -8.71 5.22
C GLY A 116 35.17 -10.23 5.21
N LYS A 117 34.00 -10.68 5.71
CA LYS A 117 33.60 -12.09 5.74
C LYS A 117 32.30 -12.27 4.97
N ASN A 118 32.19 -13.37 4.25
CA ASN A 118 31.02 -13.65 3.38
C ASN A 118 30.38 -15.00 3.75
N SER A 119 29.97 -15.15 5.04
CA SER A 119 29.21 -16.33 5.47
C SER A 119 27.71 -16.13 5.21
N SER A 120 27.00 -17.22 4.90
CA SER A 120 25.54 -17.20 4.71
C SER A 120 24.81 -16.57 5.90
N THR A 121 25.18 -16.95 7.12
CA THR A 121 24.60 -16.39 8.35
C THR A 121 24.80 -14.87 8.46
N LEU A 122 25.99 -14.36 8.14
CA LEU A 122 26.26 -12.92 8.18
C LEU A 122 25.49 -12.17 7.10
N GLN A 123 25.33 -12.77 5.92
CA GLN A 123 24.47 -12.22 4.86
C GLN A 123 23.02 -12.15 5.31
N THR A 124 22.47 -13.22 5.86
CA THR A 124 21.09 -13.27 6.36
C THR A 124 20.86 -12.22 7.43
N ILE A 125 21.75 -12.08 8.41
CA ILE A 125 21.66 -11.04 9.45
C ILE A 125 21.75 -9.63 8.84
N GLY A 126 22.69 -9.41 7.93
CA GLY A 126 22.88 -8.12 7.28
C GLY A 126 21.68 -7.68 6.45
N TYR A 127 21.15 -8.58 5.64
CA TYR A 127 19.94 -8.28 4.86
C TYR A 127 18.70 -8.12 5.75
N SER A 128 18.54 -8.92 6.81
CA SER A 128 17.45 -8.79 7.78
C SER A 128 17.45 -7.46 8.50
N LEU A 129 18.64 -6.96 8.87
CA LEU A 129 18.78 -5.64 9.50
C LEU A 129 18.26 -4.52 8.56
N PHE A 130 18.75 -4.50 7.31
CA PHE A 130 18.30 -3.48 6.35
C PHE A 130 16.86 -3.67 5.91
N ALA A 131 16.36 -4.91 5.85
CA ALA A 131 14.96 -5.22 5.64
C ALA A 131 14.06 -4.63 6.75
N ALA A 132 14.47 -4.78 8.01
CA ALA A 132 13.77 -4.19 9.13
C ALA A 132 13.79 -2.66 9.07
N ILE A 133 14.93 -2.03 8.82
CA ILE A 133 15.06 -0.56 8.70
C ILE A 133 14.21 -0.04 7.53
N PHE A 134 14.21 -0.72 6.38
CA PHE A 134 13.35 -0.38 5.24
C PHE A 134 11.88 -0.38 5.64
N ASN A 135 11.42 -1.44 6.28
CA ASN A 135 10.03 -1.58 6.67
C ASN A 135 9.61 -0.59 7.76
N VAL A 136 10.54 -0.21 8.68
CA VAL A 136 10.31 0.91 9.62
C VAL A 136 10.07 2.22 8.87
N GLY A 137 10.95 2.57 7.93
CA GLY A 137 10.77 3.78 7.10
C GLY A 137 9.49 3.75 6.29
N TRP A 138 9.18 2.60 5.69
CA TRP A 138 7.98 2.37 4.89
C TRP A 138 6.69 2.54 5.71
N ALA A 139 6.62 1.94 6.91
CA ALA A 139 5.50 2.09 7.83
C ALA A 139 5.27 3.55 8.26
N VAL A 140 6.35 4.25 8.65
CA VAL A 140 6.28 5.66 9.06
C VAL A 140 5.78 6.55 7.93
N THR A 141 6.28 6.36 6.71
CA THR A 141 5.83 7.10 5.52
C THR A 141 4.37 6.82 5.23
N GLN A 142 3.95 5.56 5.25
CA GLN A 142 2.57 5.15 4.98
C GLN A 142 1.59 5.74 5.99
N VAL A 143 1.84 5.57 7.29
CA VAL A 143 0.94 6.02 8.35
C VAL A 143 0.83 7.54 8.37
N SER A 144 1.95 8.27 8.24
CA SER A 144 1.93 9.73 8.20
C SER A 144 1.13 10.26 7.02
N HIS A 145 1.31 9.68 5.83
CA HIS A 145 0.58 10.08 4.63
C HIS A 145 -0.92 9.79 4.72
N MET A 146 -1.29 8.58 5.16
CA MET A 146 -2.71 8.19 5.28
C MET A 146 -3.45 8.99 6.34
N SER A 147 -2.80 9.25 7.49
CA SER A 147 -3.39 10.04 8.57
C SER A 147 -3.62 11.50 8.17
N MET A 148 -2.80 12.02 7.27
CA MET A 148 -2.86 13.40 6.81
C MET A 148 -4.18 13.73 6.08
N VAL A 149 -4.82 12.78 5.37
CA VAL A 149 -6.09 12.99 4.64
C VAL A 149 -7.13 13.68 5.52
N ASN A 150 -7.31 13.17 6.74
CA ASN A 150 -8.31 13.65 7.67
C ASN A 150 -8.00 15.04 8.21
N CYS A 151 -6.72 15.40 8.23
CA CYS A 151 -6.22 16.67 8.75
C CYS A 151 -6.11 17.77 7.69
N ILE A 152 -6.12 17.42 6.40
CA ILE A 152 -6.09 18.37 5.27
C ILE A 152 -7.47 19.00 5.09
N THR A 153 -8.54 18.21 5.13
CA THR A 153 -9.90 18.68 4.84
C THR A 153 -10.95 17.94 5.66
N LEU A 154 -12.04 18.66 5.98
CA LEU A 154 -13.25 18.06 6.56
C LEU A 154 -14.31 17.72 5.49
N ASN A 155 -14.11 18.16 4.25
CA ASN A 155 -15.05 17.89 3.15
C ASN A 155 -14.98 16.41 2.75
N PRO A 156 -16.08 15.63 2.86
CA PRO A 156 -16.09 14.20 2.57
C PRO A 156 -15.69 13.86 1.13
N THR A 157 -16.20 14.63 0.16
CA THR A 157 -15.88 14.44 -1.27
C THR A 157 -14.38 14.64 -1.52
N SER A 158 -13.78 15.68 -0.93
CA SER A 158 -12.34 15.92 -1.05
C SER A 158 -11.49 14.82 -0.39
N ARG A 159 -11.95 14.23 0.73
CA ARG A 159 -11.27 13.07 1.35
C ARG A 159 -11.26 11.86 0.43
N VAL A 160 -12.39 11.57 -0.22
CA VAL A 160 -12.46 10.47 -1.18
C VAL A 160 -11.60 10.77 -2.41
N ALA A 161 -11.61 12.01 -2.91
CA ALA A 161 -10.76 12.43 -4.02
C ALA A 161 -9.26 12.27 -3.70
N LEU A 162 -8.81 12.61 -2.49
CA LEU A 162 -7.44 12.35 -2.03
C LEU A 162 -7.11 10.85 -2.03
N ASN A 163 -7.99 10.02 -1.49
CA ASN A 163 -7.80 8.56 -1.47
C ASN A 163 -7.81 7.95 -2.87
N SER A 164 -8.70 8.41 -3.75
CA SER A 164 -8.78 7.97 -5.15
C SER A 164 -7.52 8.35 -5.92
N CYS A 165 -7.05 9.57 -5.75
CA CYS A 165 -5.82 10.05 -6.38
C CYS A 165 -4.61 9.24 -5.90
N ARG A 166 -4.52 8.97 -4.59
CA ARG A 166 -3.48 8.10 -4.04
C ARG A 166 -3.54 6.71 -4.66
N ASN A 167 -4.73 6.10 -4.77
CA ASN A 167 -4.88 4.78 -5.39
C ASN A 167 -4.47 4.80 -6.88
N ALA A 168 -4.78 5.87 -7.61
CA ALA A 168 -4.30 6.05 -8.98
C ALA A 168 -2.76 6.07 -9.05
N PHE A 169 -2.09 6.79 -8.15
CA PHE A 169 -0.62 6.78 -8.06
C PHE A 169 -0.05 5.42 -7.68
N THR A 170 -0.72 4.64 -6.83
CA THR A 170 -0.34 3.24 -6.56
C THR A 170 -0.31 2.41 -7.84
N MET A 171 -1.32 2.56 -8.70
CA MET A 171 -1.34 1.84 -9.99
C MET A 171 -0.21 2.31 -10.92
N VAL A 172 0.04 3.61 -10.98
CA VAL A 172 1.17 4.18 -11.74
C VAL A 172 2.50 3.64 -11.22
N ALA A 173 2.70 3.56 -9.90
CA ALA A 173 3.90 3.01 -9.29
C ALA A 173 4.16 1.56 -9.70
N ASN A 174 3.13 0.71 -9.62
CA ASN A 174 3.23 -0.69 -10.04
C ASN A 174 3.59 -0.82 -11.53
N LEU A 175 2.89 -0.08 -12.40
CA LEU A 175 3.17 -0.09 -13.85
C LEU A 175 4.58 0.43 -14.16
N SER A 176 5.04 1.47 -13.45
CA SER A 176 6.40 2.03 -13.60
C SER A 176 7.47 0.99 -13.23
N LEU A 177 7.25 0.23 -12.15
CA LEU A 177 8.17 -0.84 -11.77
C LEU A 177 8.31 -1.90 -12.88
N TYR A 178 7.19 -2.37 -13.43
CA TYR A 178 7.23 -3.36 -14.51
C TYR A 178 7.90 -2.79 -15.77
N ALA A 179 7.67 -1.51 -16.09
CA ALA A 179 8.34 -0.85 -17.20
C ALA A 179 9.86 -0.77 -16.97
N PHE A 180 10.32 -0.40 -15.76
CA PHE A 180 11.75 -0.38 -15.42
C PHE A 180 12.36 -1.77 -15.51
N ALA A 181 11.69 -2.78 -14.96
CA ALA A 181 12.16 -4.16 -15.03
C ALA A 181 12.30 -4.65 -16.48
N LEU A 182 11.28 -4.38 -17.30
CA LEU A 182 11.31 -4.75 -18.72
C LEU A 182 12.49 -4.11 -19.45
N VAL A 183 12.72 -2.82 -19.26
CA VAL A 183 13.84 -2.09 -19.88
C VAL A 183 15.18 -2.66 -19.40
N VAL A 184 15.36 -2.81 -18.08
CA VAL A 184 16.62 -3.27 -17.50
C VAL A 184 16.94 -4.70 -17.97
N PHE A 185 16.01 -5.63 -17.89
CA PHE A 185 16.21 -7.01 -18.32
C PHE A 185 16.45 -7.12 -19.83
N SER A 186 15.83 -6.24 -20.64
CA SER A 186 16.07 -6.22 -22.09
C SER A 186 17.45 -5.68 -22.46
N VAL A 187 17.96 -4.71 -21.72
CA VAL A 187 19.26 -4.08 -21.98
C VAL A 187 20.42 -4.95 -21.50
N TYR A 188 20.32 -5.50 -20.30
CA TYR A 188 21.43 -6.25 -19.69
C TYR A 188 21.41 -7.73 -20.10
N ASN A 189 20.23 -8.36 -20.17
CA ASN A 189 20.03 -9.79 -20.52
C ASN A 189 21.12 -10.68 -19.86
N ALA A 190 21.32 -10.50 -18.57
CA ALA A 190 22.47 -11.03 -17.85
C ALA A 190 22.29 -12.55 -17.61
N LYS A 191 23.34 -13.32 -17.93
CA LYS A 191 23.42 -14.75 -17.63
C LYS A 191 24.43 -15.06 -16.50
N ALA A 192 25.27 -14.09 -16.15
CA ALA A 192 26.28 -14.23 -15.12
C ALA A 192 25.82 -13.59 -13.79
N TYR A 193 26.24 -14.15 -12.67
CA TYR A 193 25.92 -13.72 -11.31
C TYR A 193 26.05 -12.20 -11.08
N ASP A 194 27.16 -11.60 -11.48
CA ASP A 194 27.39 -10.17 -11.30
C ASP A 194 26.44 -9.32 -12.17
N GLY A 195 26.06 -9.80 -13.33
CA GLY A 195 25.10 -9.16 -14.21
C GLY A 195 23.70 -9.17 -13.62
N ILE A 196 23.24 -10.31 -13.10
CA ILE A 196 21.94 -10.47 -12.44
C ILE A 196 21.82 -9.51 -11.25
N LYS A 197 22.86 -9.44 -10.42
CA LYS A 197 22.92 -8.49 -9.31
C LYS A 197 22.83 -7.03 -9.75
N LEU A 198 23.42 -6.70 -10.89
CA LEU A 198 23.42 -5.36 -11.46
C LEU A 198 22.01 -4.99 -11.98
N GLU A 199 21.29 -5.94 -12.59
CA GLU A 199 19.91 -5.74 -13.05
C GLU A 199 18.98 -5.35 -11.89
N TYR A 200 18.94 -6.13 -10.80
CA TYR A 200 18.12 -5.82 -9.64
C TYR A 200 18.49 -4.49 -8.99
N ARG A 201 19.79 -4.18 -8.96
CA ARG A 201 20.28 -2.90 -8.43
C ARG A 201 19.78 -1.71 -9.25
N TRP A 202 19.80 -1.80 -10.57
CA TRP A 202 19.27 -0.74 -11.43
C TRP A 202 17.76 -0.57 -11.28
N ILE A 203 17.00 -1.66 -11.22
CA ILE A 203 15.55 -1.60 -10.95
C ILE A 203 15.28 -0.88 -9.63
N ALA A 204 16.01 -1.23 -8.57
CA ALA A 204 15.87 -0.60 -7.26
C ALA A 204 16.23 0.88 -7.29
N TYR A 205 17.34 1.25 -7.93
CA TYR A 205 17.79 2.65 -7.99
C TYR A 205 16.88 3.53 -8.82
N LEU A 206 16.37 3.04 -9.95
CA LEU A 206 15.36 3.75 -10.75
C LEU A 206 14.07 3.96 -9.95
N SER A 207 13.65 2.95 -9.19
CA SER A 207 12.48 3.04 -8.32
C SER A 207 12.67 4.09 -7.23
N ILE A 208 13.82 4.10 -6.55
CA ILE A 208 14.14 5.09 -5.51
C ILE A 208 14.20 6.49 -6.12
N PHE A 209 14.93 6.67 -7.22
CA PHE A 209 15.08 7.97 -7.86
C PHE A 209 13.72 8.56 -8.23
N THR A 210 12.90 7.77 -8.93
CA THR A 210 11.56 8.20 -9.33
C THR A 210 10.70 8.51 -8.09
N GLY A 211 10.67 7.62 -7.11
CA GLY A 211 9.91 7.81 -5.89
C GLY A 211 10.34 9.06 -5.11
N CYS A 212 11.65 9.30 -4.98
CA CYS A 212 12.19 10.49 -4.31
C CYS A 212 11.80 11.80 -5.02
N CYS A 213 11.78 11.82 -6.36
CA CYS A 213 11.32 13.01 -7.11
C CYS A 213 9.86 13.32 -6.73
N PHE A 214 8.99 12.34 -6.66
CA PHE A 214 7.59 12.55 -6.26
C PHE A 214 7.45 12.94 -4.78
N VAL A 215 8.29 12.40 -3.89
CA VAL A 215 8.33 12.84 -2.47
C VAL A 215 8.72 14.31 -2.36
N VAL A 216 9.70 14.77 -3.13
CA VAL A 216 10.08 16.20 -3.17
C VAL A 216 8.91 17.08 -3.64
N VAL A 217 8.21 16.68 -4.70
CA VAL A 217 6.99 17.38 -5.17
C VAL A 217 5.94 17.45 -4.06
N PHE A 218 5.70 16.36 -3.36
CA PHE A 218 4.76 16.30 -2.24
C PHE A 218 5.20 17.22 -1.08
N LEU A 219 6.46 17.15 -0.66
CA LEU A 219 6.96 17.92 0.47
C LEU A 219 6.95 19.41 0.21
N ILE A 220 7.19 19.84 -1.04
CA ILE A 220 7.16 21.26 -1.42
C ILE A 220 5.71 21.72 -1.58
N GLY A 221 4.89 20.96 -2.28
CA GLY A 221 3.56 21.40 -2.70
C GLY A 221 2.46 21.19 -1.67
N THR A 222 2.64 20.27 -0.69
CA THR A 222 1.64 20.05 0.38
C THR A 222 1.98 20.89 1.61
N LYS A 223 1.00 21.64 2.11
CA LYS A 223 1.12 22.36 3.38
C LYS A 223 0.90 21.41 4.56
N GLU A 224 1.61 21.65 5.67
CA GLU A 224 1.34 20.95 6.93
C GLU A 224 -0.13 21.18 7.35
N PRO A 225 -0.88 20.13 7.71
CA PRO A 225 -2.30 20.27 8.00
C PRO A 225 -2.57 21.15 9.25
N ALA A 226 -3.23 22.26 9.03
CA ALA A 226 -3.52 23.23 10.11
C ALA A 226 -4.68 22.79 11.03
N LEU A 227 -5.56 21.89 10.57
CA LEU A 227 -6.74 21.46 11.33
C LEU A 227 -6.38 20.79 12.67
N LYS A 228 -5.30 20.00 12.70
CA LYS A 228 -4.82 19.37 13.93
C LYS A 228 -4.15 20.36 14.86
N GLN A 229 -3.41 21.33 14.33
CA GLN A 229 -2.75 22.39 15.12
C GLN A 229 -3.76 23.29 15.84
N ARG A 230 -4.84 23.72 15.18
CA ARG A 230 -5.89 24.56 15.80
C ARG A 230 -6.58 23.85 16.96
N ARG A 231 -6.85 22.55 16.87
CA ARG A 231 -7.48 21.77 17.95
C ARG A 231 -6.55 21.44 19.11
N HIS A 232 -5.25 21.42 18.88
CA HIS A 232 -4.27 21.21 19.96
C HIS A 232 -4.28 22.37 20.98
N TYR A 233 -4.68 23.57 20.54
CA TYR A 233 -4.88 24.72 21.44
C TYR A 233 -6.21 24.70 22.20
N GLU A 234 -7.23 24.00 21.70
CA GLU A 234 -8.59 24.07 22.26
C GLU A 234 -8.94 22.92 23.23
N SER A 235 -8.25 21.80 23.20
CA SER A 235 -8.55 20.67 24.10
C SER A 235 -7.41 19.67 24.21
N PHE A 236 -6.86 19.54 25.39
CA PHE A 236 -5.83 18.57 25.79
C PHE A 236 -6.37 17.15 26.05
N SER A 237 -7.53 16.77 25.58
CA SER A 237 -7.99 15.40 25.78
C SER A 237 -7.27 14.45 24.80
N LYS A 238 -6.25 13.75 25.32
CA LYS A 238 -5.69 12.57 24.63
C LYS A 238 -6.82 11.58 24.40
N ILE A 239 -7.09 11.27 23.12
CA ILE A 239 -7.96 10.14 22.80
C ILE A 239 -7.16 8.89 23.08
N SER A 240 -7.50 8.18 24.16
CA SER A 240 -6.89 6.90 24.51
C SER A 240 -7.31 5.83 23.52
N TRP A 241 -6.45 4.82 23.26
CA TRP A 241 -6.78 3.63 22.46
C TRP A 241 -8.11 2.98 22.89
N ASN A 242 -8.36 2.98 24.22
CA ASN A 242 -9.60 2.46 24.82
C ASN A 242 -10.87 3.15 24.31
N TYR A 243 -10.80 4.39 23.87
CA TYR A 243 -11.92 5.11 23.24
C TYR A 243 -12.34 4.46 21.91
N TRP A 244 -11.38 4.09 21.08
CA TRP A 244 -11.66 3.45 19.80
C TRP A 244 -12.17 2.03 19.98
N PHE A 245 -11.58 1.27 20.90
CA PHE A 245 -12.00 -0.11 21.20
C PHE A 245 -13.40 -0.21 21.82
N LYS A 246 -13.93 0.87 22.39
CA LYS A 246 -15.32 0.93 22.86
C LYS A 246 -16.35 1.23 21.76
N LYS A 247 -15.91 1.66 20.57
CA LYS A 247 -16.81 1.99 19.45
C LYS A 247 -17.10 0.75 18.60
N ALA A 248 -18.35 0.30 18.52
CA ALA A 248 -18.77 -0.78 17.63
C ALA A 248 -18.43 -0.48 16.16
N LEU A 249 -18.52 0.79 15.74
CA LEU A 249 -18.18 1.24 14.39
C LEU A 249 -16.70 0.98 14.04
N TYR A 250 -15.79 1.04 15.01
CA TYR A 250 -14.38 0.71 14.80
C TYR A 250 -14.20 -0.72 14.29
N TYR A 251 -14.86 -1.68 14.92
CA TYR A 251 -14.77 -3.10 14.51
C TYR A 251 -15.42 -3.34 13.16
N GLN A 252 -16.56 -2.68 12.87
CA GLN A 252 -17.22 -2.80 11.58
C GLN A 252 -16.33 -2.30 10.43
N VAL A 253 -15.72 -1.12 10.61
CA VAL A 253 -14.79 -0.57 9.61
C VAL A 253 -13.51 -1.40 9.52
N ALA A 254 -13.01 -1.92 10.66
CA ALA A 254 -11.84 -2.79 10.70
C ALA A 254 -12.06 -4.07 9.88
N ILE A 255 -13.18 -4.75 10.07
CA ILE A 255 -13.53 -5.95 9.31
C ILE A 255 -13.61 -5.65 7.81
N VAL A 256 -14.33 -4.60 7.43
CA VAL A 256 -14.44 -4.19 6.01
C VAL A 256 -13.08 -3.91 5.42
N TYR A 257 -12.25 -3.13 6.12
CA TYR A 257 -10.91 -2.78 5.68
C TYR A 257 -10.01 -4.00 5.53
N VAL A 258 -9.93 -4.84 6.56
CA VAL A 258 -9.09 -6.04 6.59
C VAL A 258 -9.51 -7.04 5.52
N LEU A 259 -10.82 -7.33 5.38
CA LEU A 259 -11.30 -8.25 4.37
C LEU A 259 -11.05 -7.74 2.96
N THR A 260 -11.22 -6.44 2.71
CA THR A 260 -10.91 -5.83 1.40
C THR A 260 -9.45 -6.02 1.04
N ARG A 261 -8.55 -5.71 1.99
CA ARG A 261 -7.11 -5.87 1.81
C ARG A 261 -6.70 -7.33 1.65
N LEU A 262 -7.29 -8.21 2.45
CA LEU A 262 -7.04 -9.64 2.40
C LEU A 262 -7.39 -10.21 1.01
N ILE A 263 -8.60 -9.93 0.51
CA ILE A 263 -9.05 -10.38 -0.80
C ILE A 263 -8.11 -9.87 -1.89
N THR A 264 -7.81 -8.57 -1.91
CA THR A 264 -6.98 -7.98 -2.97
C THR A 264 -5.54 -8.48 -2.92
N ASN A 265 -4.91 -8.54 -1.74
CA ASN A 265 -3.51 -8.92 -1.61
C ASN A 265 -3.28 -10.41 -1.85
N VAL A 266 -4.14 -11.28 -1.28
CA VAL A 266 -4.01 -12.73 -1.44
C VAL A 266 -4.32 -13.14 -2.88
N SER A 267 -5.39 -12.60 -3.48
CA SER A 267 -5.71 -12.88 -4.88
C SER A 267 -4.59 -12.44 -5.82
N GLN A 268 -3.98 -11.28 -5.56
CA GLN A 268 -2.87 -10.79 -6.37
C GLN A 268 -1.63 -11.67 -6.24
N ALA A 269 -1.32 -12.17 -5.06
CA ALA A 269 -0.18 -13.07 -4.83
C ALA A 269 -0.35 -14.40 -5.57
N LEU A 270 -1.55 -14.96 -5.57
CA LEU A 270 -1.84 -16.25 -6.19
C LEU A 270 -2.15 -16.17 -7.70
N LEU A 271 -2.44 -14.98 -8.21
CA LEU A 271 -2.90 -14.77 -9.59
C LEU A 271 -1.92 -15.31 -10.63
N ALA A 272 -0.63 -15.12 -10.42
CA ALA A 272 0.40 -15.56 -11.37
C ALA A 272 0.45 -17.09 -11.48
N PHE A 273 0.34 -17.79 -10.36
CA PHE A 273 0.29 -19.25 -10.32
C PHE A 273 -0.95 -19.76 -11.03
N TYR A 274 -2.12 -19.25 -10.69
CA TYR A 274 -3.39 -19.63 -11.30
C TYR A 274 -3.38 -19.45 -12.83
N VAL A 275 -2.88 -18.32 -13.33
CA VAL A 275 -2.85 -18.01 -14.77
C VAL A 275 -1.94 -18.97 -15.55
N ILE A 276 -0.81 -19.39 -14.96
CA ILE A 276 0.16 -20.25 -15.65
C ILE A 276 -0.14 -21.73 -15.41
N ASP A 277 -0.31 -22.12 -14.17
CA ASP A 277 -0.34 -23.53 -13.78
C ASP A 277 -1.73 -24.13 -13.97
N ASP A 278 -2.81 -23.40 -13.66
CA ASP A 278 -4.17 -23.89 -13.81
C ASP A 278 -4.78 -23.59 -15.19
N LEU A 279 -4.63 -22.35 -15.68
CA LEU A 279 -5.19 -21.97 -16.98
C LEU A 279 -4.29 -22.30 -18.17
N GLY A 280 -3.01 -22.62 -17.96
CA GLY A 280 -2.06 -22.92 -19.03
C GLY A 280 -1.78 -21.75 -19.98
N MET A 281 -1.90 -20.51 -19.52
CA MET A 281 -1.66 -19.32 -20.34
C MET A 281 -0.17 -19.13 -20.63
N PRO A 282 0.19 -18.39 -21.70
CA PRO A 282 1.57 -18.07 -22.02
C PRO A 282 2.28 -17.34 -20.87
N GLN A 283 3.59 -17.52 -20.72
CA GLN A 283 4.39 -16.90 -19.66
C GLN A 283 4.28 -15.36 -19.61
N SER A 284 4.04 -14.70 -20.74
CA SER A 284 3.76 -13.26 -20.81
C SER A 284 2.50 -12.84 -20.04
N SER A 285 1.56 -13.77 -19.82
CA SER A 285 0.32 -13.48 -19.08
C SER A 285 0.55 -13.18 -17.60
N LYS A 286 1.68 -13.62 -17.02
CA LYS A 286 2.10 -13.23 -15.65
C LYS A 286 2.23 -11.71 -15.48
N ALA A 287 2.61 -11.01 -16.53
CA ALA A 287 2.73 -9.55 -16.52
C ALA A 287 1.47 -8.88 -17.09
N LEU A 288 0.90 -9.44 -18.16
CA LEU A 288 -0.21 -8.82 -18.87
C LEU A 288 -1.50 -8.80 -18.05
N VAL A 289 -1.83 -9.89 -17.35
CA VAL A 289 -3.05 -9.97 -16.52
C VAL A 289 -3.02 -8.96 -15.37
N PRO A 290 -1.98 -8.88 -14.53
CA PRO A 290 -1.87 -7.82 -13.53
C PRO A 290 -1.85 -6.41 -14.13
N ALA A 291 -1.20 -6.20 -15.28
CA ALA A 291 -1.17 -4.89 -15.93
C ALA A 291 -2.57 -4.42 -16.35
N ILE A 292 -3.41 -5.31 -16.88
CA ILE A 292 -4.81 -5.00 -17.20
C ILE A 292 -5.59 -4.62 -15.95
N ILE A 293 -5.42 -5.34 -14.84
CA ILE A 293 -6.04 -5.04 -13.55
C ILE A 293 -5.62 -3.64 -13.09
N TYR A 294 -4.33 -3.30 -13.15
CA TYR A 294 -3.82 -2.00 -12.73
C TYR A 294 -4.31 -0.85 -13.62
N ILE A 295 -4.32 -1.05 -14.95
CA ILE A 295 -4.83 -0.04 -15.89
C ILE A 295 -6.32 0.22 -15.64
N SER A 296 -7.13 -0.83 -15.50
CA SER A 296 -8.56 -0.70 -15.23
C SER A 296 -8.83 -0.03 -13.88
N SER A 297 -8.08 -0.41 -12.84
CA SER A 297 -8.16 0.21 -11.52
C SER A 297 -7.74 1.69 -11.54
N PHE A 298 -6.71 2.03 -12.33
CA PHE A 298 -6.28 3.43 -12.52
C PHE A 298 -7.40 4.28 -13.12
N ILE A 299 -8.01 3.82 -14.23
CA ILE A 299 -9.09 4.53 -14.92
C ILE A 299 -10.26 4.79 -13.96
N VAL A 300 -10.69 3.76 -13.23
CA VAL A 300 -11.79 3.90 -12.27
C VAL A 300 -11.40 4.84 -11.12
N SER A 301 -10.18 4.76 -10.61
CA SER A 301 -9.70 5.66 -9.55
C SER A 301 -9.70 7.14 -9.98
N VAL A 302 -9.40 7.42 -11.25
CA VAL A 302 -9.50 8.78 -11.80
C VAL A 302 -10.97 9.21 -11.87
N ILE A 303 -11.88 8.36 -12.33
CA ILE A 303 -13.32 8.66 -12.38
C ILE A 303 -13.89 8.92 -10.99
N LEU A 304 -13.49 8.14 -9.98
CA LEU A 304 -13.97 8.30 -8.60
C LEU A 304 -13.62 9.65 -7.97
N GLN A 305 -12.60 10.36 -8.49
CA GLN A 305 -12.24 11.70 -8.02
C GLN A 305 -13.28 12.77 -8.39
N GLU A 306 -14.03 12.53 -9.46
CA GLU A 306 -15.01 13.49 -9.99
C GLU A 306 -16.42 13.32 -9.38
N ILE A 307 -16.64 12.26 -8.61
CA ILE A 307 -17.94 11.95 -8.03
C ILE A 307 -18.15 12.74 -6.73
N SER A 308 -19.33 13.34 -6.57
CA SER A 308 -19.75 13.91 -5.28
C SER A 308 -20.15 12.77 -4.32
N TRP A 309 -19.49 12.70 -3.18
CA TRP A 309 -19.64 11.59 -2.26
C TRP A 309 -20.58 11.90 -1.10
N THR A 310 -21.52 10.99 -0.88
CA THR A 310 -22.39 10.91 0.29
C THR A 310 -22.16 9.55 0.98
N SER A 311 -22.56 9.41 2.23
CA SER A 311 -22.47 8.14 2.96
C SER A 311 -23.17 6.99 2.22
N SER A 312 -24.33 7.25 1.63
CA SER A 312 -25.08 6.26 0.86
C SER A 312 -24.35 5.83 -0.42
N ARG A 313 -23.79 6.80 -1.18
CA ARG A 313 -23.03 6.51 -2.40
C ARG A 313 -21.75 5.72 -2.09
N LEU A 314 -21.09 6.02 -0.97
CA LEU A 314 -19.89 5.29 -0.54
C LEU A 314 -20.20 3.82 -0.29
N LYS A 315 -21.28 3.54 0.45
CA LYS A 315 -21.74 2.16 0.71
C LYS A 315 -22.14 1.46 -0.58
N ALA A 316 -22.95 2.12 -1.44
CA ALA A 316 -23.40 1.56 -2.70
C ALA A 316 -22.19 1.19 -3.59
N SER A 317 -21.19 2.07 -3.73
CA SER A 317 -20.00 1.80 -4.52
C SER A 317 -19.18 0.65 -3.95
N PHE A 318 -19.01 0.57 -2.61
CA PHE A 318 -18.34 -0.56 -1.96
C PHE A 318 -19.09 -1.87 -2.24
N THR A 319 -20.40 -1.88 -2.05
CA THR A 319 -21.25 -3.06 -2.29
C THR A 319 -21.20 -3.50 -3.75
N SER A 320 -21.25 -2.55 -4.70
CA SER A 320 -21.08 -2.87 -6.13
C SER A 320 -19.72 -3.50 -6.44
N GLY A 321 -18.64 -2.97 -5.85
CA GLY A 321 -17.31 -3.56 -5.98
C GLY A 321 -17.24 -4.98 -5.40
N ALA A 322 -17.83 -5.22 -4.23
CA ALA A 322 -17.88 -6.53 -3.60
C ALA A 322 -18.71 -7.55 -4.45
N ILE A 323 -19.83 -7.14 -4.98
CA ILE A 323 -20.65 -7.99 -5.88
C ILE A 323 -19.85 -8.33 -7.14
N LEU A 324 -19.20 -7.36 -7.77
CA LEU A 324 -18.35 -7.61 -8.94
C LEU A 324 -17.22 -8.60 -8.62
N TRP A 325 -16.61 -8.49 -7.45
CA TRP A 325 -15.58 -9.43 -6.99
C TRP A 325 -16.13 -10.85 -6.83
N ILE A 326 -17.29 -11.00 -6.20
CA ILE A 326 -17.94 -12.32 -6.01
C ILE A 326 -18.27 -12.94 -7.38
N LEU A 327 -18.86 -12.17 -8.30
CA LEU A 327 -19.21 -12.64 -9.63
C LEU A 327 -17.95 -13.05 -10.42
N CYS A 328 -16.90 -12.23 -10.39
CA CYS A 328 -15.64 -12.56 -11.01
C CYS A 328 -14.99 -13.81 -10.40
N GLY A 329 -14.90 -13.89 -9.08
CA GLY A 329 -14.33 -15.04 -8.38
C GLY A 329 -15.08 -16.32 -8.71
N SER A 330 -16.40 -16.28 -8.73
CA SER A 330 -17.23 -17.42 -9.14
C SER A 330 -17.01 -17.79 -10.60
N GLY A 331 -16.87 -16.79 -11.50
CA GLY A 331 -16.57 -17.03 -12.91
C GLY A 331 -15.19 -17.66 -13.13
N ILE A 332 -14.18 -17.18 -12.40
CA ILE A 332 -12.82 -17.71 -12.45
C ILE A 332 -12.77 -19.15 -11.94
N LEU A 333 -13.50 -19.47 -10.88
CA LEU A 333 -13.54 -20.81 -10.29
C LEU A 333 -14.05 -21.88 -11.27
N VAL A 334 -14.97 -21.51 -12.16
CA VAL A 334 -15.55 -22.42 -13.17
C VAL A 334 -14.97 -22.23 -14.57
N LEU A 335 -13.92 -21.41 -14.72
CA LEU A 335 -13.34 -21.09 -16.02
C LEU A 335 -12.52 -22.28 -16.56
N PRO A 336 -12.94 -22.92 -17.68
CA PRO A 336 -12.17 -24.00 -18.26
C PRO A 336 -10.94 -23.45 -18.99
N SER A 337 -9.84 -24.23 -18.99
CA SER A 337 -8.59 -23.87 -19.67
C SER A 337 -8.77 -23.58 -21.17
N SER A 338 -9.79 -24.15 -21.82
CA SER A 338 -10.13 -23.85 -23.22
C SER A 338 -10.59 -22.41 -23.46
N LEU A 339 -11.11 -21.73 -22.43
CA LEU A 339 -11.56 -20.34 -22.47
C LEU A 339 -10.64 -19.38 -21.73
N HIS A 340 -9.35 -19.74 -21.57
CA HIS A 340 -8.35 -18.95 -20.83
C HIS A 340 -8.29 -17.47 -21.25
N SER A 341 -8.59 -17.14 -22.51
CA SER A 341 -8.64 -15.75 -23.00
C SER A 341 -9.69 -14.89 -22.27
N SER A 342 -10.74 -15.49 -21.71
CA SER A 342 -11.74 -14.77 -20.89
C SER A 342 -11.14 -14.20 -19.61
N MET A 343 -9.95 -14.68 -19.17
CA MET A 343 -9.23 -14.13 -18.04
C MET A 343 -8.89 -12.65 -18.22
N TYR A 344 -8.66 -12.18 -19.44
CA TYR A 344 -8.43 -10.77 -19.73
C TYR A 344 -9.69 -9.91 -19.43
N ILE A 345 -10.89 -10.45 -19.70
CA ILE A 345 -12.15 -9.77 -19.37
C ILE A 345 -12.34 -9.72 -17.86
N PHE A 346 -12.12 -10.85 -17.17
CA PHE A 346 -12.17 -10.90 -15.71
C PHE A 346 -11.14 -9.93 -15.09
N SER A 347 -9.97 -9.79 -15.67
CA SER A 347 -8.94 -8.84 -15.21
C SER A 347 -9.43 -7.39 -15.24
N VAL A 348 -10.15 -6.99 -16.28
CA VAL A 348 -10.77 -5.65 -16.34
C VAL A 348 -11.79 -5.48 -15.20
N ILE A 349 -12.66 -6.46 -15.00
CA ILE A 349 -13.71 -6.40 -13.97
C ILE A 349 -13.10 -6.42 -12.56
N ILE A 350 -12.07 -7.24 -12.33
CA ILE A 350 -11.30 -7.25 -11.06
C ILE A 350 -10.68 -5.87 -10.80
N GLY A 351 -10.08 -5.25 -11.81
CA GLY A 351 -9.51 -3.91 -11.67
C GLY A 351 -10.54 -2.85 -11.27
N ILE A 352 -11.74 -2.90 -11.89
CA ILE A 352 -12.87 -2.04 -11.52
C ILE A 352 -13.29 -2.31 -10.07
N ALA A 353 -13.51 -3.57 -9.71
CA ALA A 353 -13.93 -3.99 -8.37
C ALA A 353 -12.90 -3.57 -7.30
N ASN A 354 -11.61 -3.78 -7.57
CA ASN A 354 -10.52 -3.36 -6.69
C ASN A 354 -10.54 -1.85 -6.43
N ALA A 355 -10.65 -1.03 -7.46
CA ALA A 355 -10.70 0.43 -7.30
C ALA A 355 -11.91 0.86 -6.46
N LEU A 356 -13.09 0.31 -6.75
CA LEU A 356 -14.31 0.59 -5.99
C LEU A 356 -14.14 0.22 -4.50
N MET A 357 -13.70 -0.99 -4.20
CA MET A 357 -13.55 -1.48 -2.83
C MET A 357 -12.44 -0.76 -2.07
N MET A 358 -11.27 -0.59 -2.68
CA MET A 358 -10.11 0.01 -2.02
C MET A 358 -10.34 1.48 -1.70
N VAL A 359 -10.80 2.28 -2.68
CA VAL A 359 -11.03 3.71 -2.47
C VAL A 359 -12.13 3.94 -1.43
N THR A 360 -13.23 3.21 -1.53
CA THR A 360 -14.36 3.40 -0.61
C THR A 360 -14.08 2.80 0.78
N GLY A 361 -13.39 1.67 0.87
CA GLY A 361 -12.98 1.06 2.13
C GLY A 361 -12.04 1.97 2.94
N ILE A 362 -11.02 2.55 2.30
CA ILE A 362 -10.13 3.54 2.93
C ILE A 362 -10.91 4.82 3.30
N SER A 363 -11.88 5.22 2.48
CA SER A 363 -12.71 6.39 2.78
C SER A 363 -13.66 6.16 3.97
N MET A 364 -14.11 4.91 4.21
CA MET A 364 -14.84 4.55 5.45
C MET A 364 -13.98 4.70 6.69
N GLN A 365 -12.67 4.40 6.62
CA GLN A 365 -11.72 4.68 7.70
C GLN A 365 -11.67 6.19 8.02
N SER A 366 -11.67 7.03 7.00
CA SER A 366 -11.73 8.49 7.18
C SER A 366 -13.04 8.96 7.81
N MET A 367 -14.14 8.29 7.51
CA MET A 367 -15.44 8.57 8.17
C MET A 367 -15.46 8.14 9.63
N LEU A 368 -14.84 7.01 9.98
CA LEU A 368 -14.70 6.55 11.36
C LEU A 368 -13.97 7.59 12.22
N ILE A 369 -12.88 8.15 11.70
CA ILE A 369 -12.11 9.20 12.38
C ILE A 369 -12.97 10.48 12.56
N GLY A 370 -13.74 10.84 11.54
CA GLY A 370 -14.68 11.96 11.58
C GLY A 370 -14.01 13.27 12.00
N LYS A 371 -14.38 13.74 13.20
CA LYS A 371 -13.85 14.96 13.85
C LYS A 371 -12.73 14.68 14.86
N ASP A 372 -12.53 13.41 15.23
CA ASP A 372 -11.58 12.99 16.29
C ASP A 372 -10.16 12.91 15.72
N LEU A 373 -9.66 14.03 15.19
CA LEU A 373 -8.38 14.12 14.47
C LEU A 373 -7.17 13.72 15.34
N ASN A 374 -7.30 13.74 16.67
CA ASN A 374 -6.23 13.37 17.59
C ASN A 374 -5.94 11.87 17.64
N GLY A 375 -6.83 11.02 17.09
CA GLY A 375 -6.64 9.58 17.00
C GLY A 375 -6.49 9.08 15.56
N CYS A 376 -6.26 9.94 14.58
CA CYS A 376 -6.21 9.55 13.19
C CYS A 376 -5.01 8.63 12.87
N GLY A 377 -3.86 8.89 13.49
CA GLY A 377 -2.67 8.05 13.32
C GLY A 377 -2.85 6.67 13.93
N PHE A 378 -3.42 6.60 15.15
CA PHE A 378 -3.73 5.32 15.78
C PHE A 378 -4.72 4.48 14.98
N VAL A 379 -5.80 5.07 14.49
CA VAL A 379 -6.80 4.34 13.68
C VAL A 379 -6.15 3.83 12.38
N CYS A 380 -5.41 4.66 11.66
CA CYS A 380 -4.71 4.24 10.45
C CYS A 380 -3.69 3.14 10.75
N GLY A 381 -2.92 3.28 11.81
CA GLY A 381 -1.89 2.32 12.20
C GLY A 381 -2.47 0.98 12.64
N SER A 382 -3.50 0.99 13.49
CA SER A 382 -4.12 -0.24 14.00
C SER A 382 -4.85 -1.05 12.93
N LEU A 383 -5.53 -0.38 11.99
CA LEU A 383 -6.18 -1.06 10.86
C LEU A 383 -5.13 -1.65 9.90
N SER A 384 -4.05 -0.92 9.64
CA SER A 384 -2.95 -1.41 8.81
C SER A 384 -2.21 -2.58 9.45
N PHE A 385 -2.04 -2.58 10.78
CA PHE A 385 -1.48 -3.73 11.52
C PHE A 385 -2.34 -4.99 11.33
N MET A 386 -3.65 -4.87 11.54
CA MET A 386 -4.58 -5.99 11.36
C MET A 386 -4.58 -6.53 9.92
N ASP A 387 -4.53 -5.67 8.93
CA ASP A 387 -4.40 -6.03 7.52
C ASP A 387 -3.15 -6.90 7.28
N LYS A 388 -1.99 -6.41 7.68
CA LYS A 388 -0.71 -7.10 7.47
C LYS A 388 -0.65 -8.44 8.17
N LEU A 389 -1.12 -8.50 9.41
CA LEU A 389 -1.19 -9.74 10.17
C LEU A 389 -2.13 -10.76 9.51
N SER A 390 -3.31 -10.32 9.10
CA SER A 390 -4.30 -11.20 8.44
C SER A 390 -3.82 -11.71 7.09
N CYS A 391 -3.23 -10.84 6.27
CA CYS A 391 -2.66 -11.23 4.96
C CYS A 391 -1.49 -12.20 5.13
N GLY A 392 -0.58 -11.93 6.08
CA GLY A 392 0.56 -12.81 6.36
C GLY A 392 0.13 -14.20 6.81
N LEU A 393 -0.83 -14.28 7.73
CA LEU A 393 -1.36 -15.56 8.21
C LEU A 393 -2.10 -16.34 7.10
N ALA A 394 -2.87 -15.63 6.27
CA ALA A 394 -3.61 -16.27 5.17
C ALA A 394 -2.66 -16.84 4.12
N LEU A 395 -1.64 -16.08 3.71
CA LEU A 395 -0.64 -16.55 2.74
C LEU A 395 0.16 -17.73 3.32
N TYR A 396 0.61 -17.63 4.57
CA TYR A 396 1.30 -18.74 5.24
C TYR A 396 0.46 -20.02 5.27
N ALA A 397 -0.84 -19.89 5.63
CA ALA A 397 -1.74 -21.03 5.64
C ALA A 397 -1.88 -21.66 4.24
N LEU A 398 -2.11 -20.83 3.20
CA LEU A 398 -2.28 -21.30 1.83
C LEU A 398 -1.02 -21.97 1.29
N GLU A 399 0.16 -21.39 1.50
CA GLU A 399 1.43 -21.98 1.08
C GLU A 399 1.72 -23.30 1.82
N SER A 400 1.36 -23.40 3.12
CA SER A 400 1.54 -24.62 3.91
C SER A 400 0.64 -25.78 3.47
N TYR A 401 -0.48 -25.51 2.79
CA TYR A 401 -1.37 -26.53 2.24
C TYR A 401 -1.01 -26.96 0.81
N GLN A 402 -0.16 -26.21 0.12
CA GLN A 402 0.32 -26.56 -1.23
C GLN A 402 1.58 -27.44 -1.23
N GLY A 403 2.25 -27.60 -0.08
CA GLY A 403 3.39 -28.49 0.13
C GLY A 403 3.00 -29.77 0.80
#